data_222b585bce7469c87b1f0529607477c6
#
_entry.id   222b585bce7469c87b1f0529607477c6
#
_cell.length_a   1.000
_cell.length_b   1.000
_cell.length_c   1.000
_cell.angle_alpha   90.00
_cell.angle_beta   90.00
_cell.angle_gamma   90.00
#
_symmetry.space_group_name_H-M   'P 1'
#
loop_
_entity.id
_entity.type
_entity.pdbx_description
1 polymer ?
#
loop_
_entity_poly.entity_id
_entity_poly.type
_entity_poly.pdbx_seq_one_letter_code
_entity_poly.pdbx_strand_id
1 'polypeptide(L)'
;MKRLLISATAALALVFAAPAVFAAAPKQGGAATITFNNDLTTLDPQVGYDWQNWSVIKSIFDGLMDYKPGTTELEPDLAESYTVSDDGLSYTFKLRDGVKFHNGRAMTSADVKYSFERAVNPATQSPGGGYFGMIAGYDEVAGGKATTLSGIETPDDKTVVFKLTRPDATFLHLMAINFGYIVPKEEVEKAGADWGKKPVGTGAFKFVEWVPGQNIKLERNKDYHRAGVPYLDNITFEFGQDPTVAVLRLKKGEIDIVGDGVPPAQFTEIMADHANKDLIAEGDQLHTGYVTMNVTQPPFDNLKVRQAVNMAINKDRIVRLINNRAVPASQALPPAMPGYNSANKGYAYDPEAAKKLLAEAGTGEITTELYAMNVDPNPRIAQSIQQDLAAVGIKAEIRSLAQAEVISAGGAGKAPMIWSGGMAWIADFPDPANFYYGILGCAGAVDGGWNWSRYCNKELDARAGNADAMVKDDEKSVRIGQWKAIFDDVLKDAPWAPIFNEKRFTYHSARLGGDPTLFTDPIHIPVNYDYIFAKDAQ
;
A
#
# COMPACT_ATOMS: atom_id res chain seq x y z
N MET A 1 -13.86 83.77 -17.66
CA MET A 1 -14.14 82.61 -18.52
C MET A 1 -12.80 82.01 -19.01
N LYS A 2 -12.29 81.01 -18.39
CA LYS A 2 -11.09 80.26 -18.83
C LYS A 2 -11.47 78.79 -18.89
N ARG A 3 -11.50 78.20 -20.07
CA ARG A 3 -11.75 76.79 -20.31
C ARG A 3 -10.44 76.01 -20.07
N LEU A 4 -10.45 75.03 -19.14
CA LEU A 4 -9.39 74.05 -19.00
C LEU A 4 -9.70 72.87 -19.93
N LEU A 5 -8.77 72.55 -20.82
CA LEU A 5 -8.73 71.34 -21.61
C LEU A 5 -7.97 70.31 -20.80
N ILE A 6 -8.63 69.19 -20.49
CA ILE A 6 -7.99 68.01 -19.89
C ILE A 6 -7.72 66.98 -21.04
N SER A 7 -6.44 66.80 -21.35
CA SER A 7 -6.00 65.77 -22.29
C SER A 7 -5.90 64.45 -21.56
N ALA A 8 -6.72 63.48 -21.93
CA ALA A 8 -6.62 62.10 -21.45
C ALA A 8 -5.66 61.30 -22.34
N THR A 9 -4.52 60.94 -21.79
CA THR A 9 -3.57 59.99 -22.42
C THR A 9 -3.98 58.57 -22.09
N ALA A 10 -4.50 57.83 -23.06
CA ALA A 10 -4.77 56.40 -22.92
C ALA A 10 -3.45 55.63 -23.10
N ALA A 11 -2.96 55.02 -22.01
CA ALA A 11 -1.85 54.07 -22.06
C ALA A 11 -2.38 52.69 -22.48
N LEU A 12 -2.01 52.25 -23.68
CA LEU A 12 -2.31 50.93 -24.22
C LEU A 12 -1.31 49.94 -23.60
N ALA A 13 -1.74 49.14 -22.61
CA ALA A 13 -0.96 48.05 -22.07
C ALA A 13 -1.01 46.86 -23.03
N LEU A 14 0.06 46.63 -23.76
CA LEU A 14 0.26 45.38 -24.51
C LEU A 14 0.54 44.24 -23.51
N VAL A 15 -0.46 43.40 -23.28
CA VAL A 15 -0.28 42.14 -22.58
C VAL A 15 0.37 41.16 -23.56
N PHE A 16 1.67 40.95 -23.42
CA PHE A 16 2.34 39.80 -24.06
C PHE A 16 1.87 38.51 -23.37
N ALA A 17 0.92 37.82 -24.00
CA ALA A 17 0.63 36.42 -23.65
C ALA A 17 1.86 35.59 -24.06
N ALA A 18 2.63 35.14 -23.10
CA ALA A 18 3.64 34.13 -23.34
C ALA A 18 2.94 32.88 -23.92
N PRO A 19 3.44 32.29 -25.03
CA PRO A 19 2.87 31.05 -25.52
C PRO A 19 3.00 29.99 -24.44
N ALA A 20 1.87 29.40 -24.03
CA ALA A 20 1.90 28.19 -23.23
C ALA A 20 2.63 27.13 -24.06
N VAL A 21 3.83 26.76 -23.64
CA VAL A 21 4.55 25.62 -24.19
C VAL A 21 3.74 24.40 -23.75
N PHE A 22 2.84 23.94 -24.61
CA PHE A 22 2.25 22.61 -24.44
C PHE A 22 3.41 21.63 -24.57
N ALA A 23 3.79 20.98 -23.47
CA ALA A 23 4.70 19.84 -23.55
C ALA A 23 4.11 18.87 -24.58
N ALA A 24 4.90 18.49 -25.58
CA ALA A 24 4.45 17.50 -26.56
C ALA A 24 4.02 16.23 -25.81
N ALA A 25 2.90 15.64 -26.26
CA ALA A 25 2.43 14.39 -25.69
C ALA A 25 3.56 13.34 -25.75
N PRO A 26 3.72 12.49 -24.72
CA PRO A 26 4.74 11.44 -24.72
C PRO A 26 4.60 10.56 -25.96
N LYS A 27 5.73 10.24 -26.61
CA LYS A 27 5.74 9.28 -27.71
C LYS A 27 5.82 7.86 -27.14
N GLN A 28 5.20 6.93 -27.84
CA GLN A 28 5.41 5.51 -27.60
C GLN A 28 6.78 5.09 -28.15
N GLY A 29 7.50 4.26 -27.42
CA GLY A 29 8.81 3.73 -27.82
C GLY A 29 9.78 3.63 -26.64
N GLY A 30 10.91 2.99 -26.90
CA GLY A 30 11.99 2.85 -25.94
C GLY A 30 11.76 1.72 -24.92
N ALA A 31 12.73 1.60 -24.02
CA ALA A 31 12.72 0.58 -22.98
C ALA A 31 13.17 1.15 -21.63
N ALA A 32 12.78 0.50 -20.55
CA ALA A 32 13.28 0.81 -19.22
C ALA A 32 13.87 -0.44 -18.54
N THR A 33 14.96 -0.25 -17.79
CA THR A 33 15.58 -1.28 -16.96
C THR A 33 15.47 -0.87 -15.50
N ILE A 34 14.85 -1.74 -14.70
CA ILE A 34 14.60 -1.57 -13.27
C ILE A 34 15.38 -2.64 -12.51
N THR A 35 16.00 -2.30 -11.39
CA THR A 35 16.74 -3.27 -10.57
C THR A 35 16.06 -3.53 -9.24
N PHE A 36 16.09 -4.78 -8.78
CA PHE A 36 15.70 -5.18 -7.44
C PHE A 36 16.77 -6.06 -6.79
N ASN A 37 16.90 -5.94 -5.47
CA ASN A 37 17.84 -6.75 -4.69
C ASN A 37 17.42 -8.23 -4.67
N ASN A 38 16.12 -8.49 -4.52
CA ASN A 38 15.59 -9.85 -4.45
C ASN A 38 14.86 -10.22 -5.75
N ASP A 39 14.87 -11.52 -6.10
CA ASP A 39 14.02 -12.07 -7.15
C ASP A 39 12.58 -12.21 -6.66
N LEU A 40 11.64 -12.34 -7.59
CA LEU A 40 10.24 -12.58 -7.29
C LEU A 40 10.02 -14.05 -6.89
N THR A 41 8.96 -14.26 -6.13
CA THR A 41 8.54 -15.62 -5.76
C THR A 41 7.60 -16.22 -6.79
N THR A 42 6.74 -15.41 -7.40
CA THR A 42 5.72 -15.83 -8.36
C THR A 42 5.15 -14.62 -9.12
N LEU A 43 4.63 -14.85 -10.32
CA LEU A 43 3.81 -13.91 -11.08
C LEU A 43 2.32 -14.30 -11.06
N ASP A 44 1.92 -15.28 -10.23
CA ASP A 44 0.51 -15.57 -9.99
C ASP A 44 -0.11 -14.42 -9.16
N PRO A 45 -1.08 -13.65 -9.72
CA PRO A 45 -1.61 -12.48 -9.03
C PRO A 45 -2.37 -12.82 -7.76
N GLN A 46 -2.89 -14.05 -7.64
CA GLN A 46 -3.65 -14.49 -6.48
C GLN A 46 -2.78 -15.07 -5.35
N VAL A 47 -1.46 -15.22 -5.59
CA VAL A 47 -0.50 -15.78 -4.64
C VAL A 47 0.63 -14.80 -4.30
N GLY A 48 1.09 -14.00 -5.27
CA GLY A 48 2.16 -13.03 -5.07
C GLY A 48 1.75 -11.96 -4.06
N TYR A 49 2.50 -11.84 -2.95
CA TYR A 49 2.18 -10.91 -1.86
C TYR A 49 3.44 -10.27 -1.30
N ASP A 50 3.96 -9.33 -2.05
CA ASP A 50 4.90 -8.31 -1.62
C ASP A 50 4.95 -7.20 -2.69
N TRP A 51 5.51 -6.06 -2.35
CA TRP A 51 5.53 -4.90 -3.24
C TRP A 51 6.36 -5.11 -4.52
N GLN A 52 7.36 -6.00 -4.50
CA GLN A 52 8.16 -6.34 -5.69
C GLN A 52 7.34 -7.22 -6.64
N ASN A 53 6.69 -8.27 -6.13
CA ASN A 53 5.76 -9.10 -6.92
C ASN A 53 4.63 -8.23 -7.51
N TRP A 54 4.00 -7.39 -6.71
CA TRP A 54 2.89 -6.54 -7.16
C TRP A 54 3.31 -5.56 -8.24
N SER A 55 4.53 -5.01 -8.15
CA SER A 55 5.09 -4.10 -9.14
C SER A 55 5.13 -4.71 -10.55
N VAL A 56 5.49 -5.98 -10.67
CA VAL A 56 5.54 -6.69 -11.95
C VAL A 56 4.17 -7.26 -12.33
N ILE A 57 3.43 -7.82 -11.37
CA ILE A 57 2.09 -8.37 -11.57
C ILE A 57 1.13 -7.31 -12.14
N LYS A 58 1.15 -6.08 -11.60
CA LYS A 58 0.34 -4.96 -12.06
C LYS A 58 0.55 -4.63 -13.54
N SER A 59 1.76 -4.81 -14.06
CA SER A 59 2.04 -4.58 -15.48
C SER A 59 1.44 -5.65 -16.41
N ILE A 60 1.14 -6.85 -15.86
CA ILE A 60 0.69 -8.02 -16.63
C ILE A 60 -0.83 -8.24 -16.53
N PHE A 61 -1.44 -7.84 -15.41
CA PHE A 61 -2.84 -8.11 -15.11
C PHE A 61 -3.59 -6.84 -14.72
N ASP A 62 -4.91 -6.89 -14.89
CA ASP A 62 -5.84 -5.83 -14.46
C ASP A 62 -6.95 -6.40 -13.59
N GLY A 63 -7.59 -5.53 -12.80
CA GLY A 63 -8.80 -5.78 -12.03
C GLY A 63 -10.06 -5.21 -12.67
N LEU A 64 -11.21 -5.43 -12.06
CA LEU A 64 -12.45 -4.73 -12.48
C LEU A 64 -12.35 -3.22 -12.25
N MET A 65 -11.68 -2.82 -11.18
CA MET A 65 -11.36 -1.45 -10.81
C MET A 65 -9.85 -1.27 -10.78
N ASP A 66 -9.39 -0.02 -10.82
CA ASP A 66 -8.01 0.39 -10.63
C ASP A 66 -7.98 1.73 -9.90
N TYR A 67 -6.80 2.24 -9.63
CA TYR A 67 -6.60 3.59 -9.12
C TYR A 67 -6.10 4.51 -10.24
N LYS A 68 -6.54 5.78 -10.21
CA LYS A 68 -5.94 6.79 -11.07
C LYS A 68 -4.44 6.86 -10.77
N PRO A 69 -3.59 6.80 -11.81
CA PRO A 69 -2.14 6.72 -11.63
C PRO A 69 -1.58 7.76 -10.66
N GLY A 70 -0.76 7.30 -9.71
CA GLY A 70 -0.14 8.14 -8.69
C GLY A 70 -1.10 8.69 -7.62
N THR A 71 -2.32 8.16 -7.51
CA THR A 71 -3.34 8.60 -6.55
C THR A 71 -3.98 7.42 -5.81
N THR A 72 -4.84 7.72 -4.83
CA THR A 72 -5.68 6.75 -4.12
C THR A 72 -7.13 6.75 -4.61
N GLU A 73 -7.43 7.43 -5.72
CA GLU A 73 -8.78 7.56 -6.25
C GLU A 73 -9.12 6.39 -7.17
N LEU A 74 -10.17 5.64 -6.83
CA LEU A 74 -10.66 4.51 -7.64
C LEU A 74 -11.26 4.97 -8.98
N GLU A 75 -11.02 4.19 -10.02
CA GLU A 75 -11.67 4.30 -11.32
C GLU A 75 -12.02 2.92 -11.89
N PRO A 76 -13.04 2.80 -12.77
CA PRO A 76 -13.28 1.57 -13.51
C PRO A 76 -12.11 1.23 -14.45
N ASP A 77 -11.78 -0.09 -14.54
CA ASP A 77 -10.71 -0.59 -15.41
C ASP A 77 -11.24 -1.63 -16.41
N LEU A 78 -11.18 -2.94 -16.10
CA LEU A 78 -11.83 -3.96 -16.95
C LEU A 78 -13.35 -3.81 -16.95
N ALA A 79 -13.93 -3.24 -15.91
CA ALA A 79 -15.29 -2.73 -15.96
C ALA A 79 -15.33 -1.38 -16.69
N GLU A 80 -16.36 -1.19 -17.52
CA GLU A 80 -16.69 0.13 -18.08
C GLU A 80 -17.46 0.98 -17.07
N SER A 81 -18.31 0.33 -16.28
CA SER A 81 -19.14 0.95 -15.26
C SER A 81 -19.62 -0.07 -14.24
N TYR A 82 -20.12 0.43 -13.12
CA TYR A 82 -20.81 -0.39 -12.12
C TYR A 82 -22.02 0.33 -11.53
N THR A 83 -22.92 -0.43 -10.92
CA THR A 83 -24.04 0.08 -10.12
C THR A 83 -24.11 -0.69 -8.81
N VAL A 84 -24.56 -0.02 -7.75
CA VAL A 84 -24.77 -0.59 -6.42
C VAL A 84 -26.26 -0.53 -6.10
N SER A 85 -26.81 -1.61 -5.56
CA SER A 85 -28.21 -1.64 -5.10
C SER A 85 -28.41 -0.73 -3.89
N ASP A 86 -29.65 -0.29 -3.65
CA ASP A 86 -29.99 0.64 -2.55
C ASP A 86 -29.62 0.10 -1.16
N ASP A 87 -29.64 -1.21 -0.99
CA ASP A 87 -29.27 -1.91 0.25
C ASP A 87 -27.75 -2.17 0.36
N GLY A 88 -26.98 -1.84 -0.67
CA GLY A 88 -25.53 -2.05 -0.70
C GLY A 88 -25.10 -3.52 -0.82
N LEU A 89 -26.03 -4.44 -1.10
CA LEU A 89 -25.77 -5.88 -1.11
C LEU A 89 -25.48 -6.44 -2.50
N SER A 90 -25.70 -5.66 -3.56
CA SER A 90 -25.50 -6.12 -4.94
C SER A 90 -24.72 -5.09 -5.74
N TYR A 91 -23.63 -5.55 -6.36
CA TYR A 91 -22.79 -4.77 -7.27
C TYR A 91 -22.88 -5.37 -8.65
N THR A 92 -23.36 -4.61 -9.63
CA THR A 92 -23.44 -5.04 -11.04
C THR A 92 -22.37 -4.31 -11.85
N PHE A 93 -21.41 -5.04 -12.39
CA PHE A 93 -20.37 -4.53 -13.27
C PHE A 93 -20.70 -4.81 -14.72
N LYS A 94 -20.51 -3.80 -15.58
CA LYS A 94 -20.51 -3.95 -17.04
C LYS A 94 -19.08 -4.01 -17.51
N LEU A 95 -18.71 -5.11 -18.17
CA LEU A 95 -17.35 -5.30 -18.67
C LEU A 95 -17.11 -4.50 -19.94
N ARG A 96 -15.92 -3.92 -20.04
CA ARG A 96 -15.48 -3.16 -21.20
C ARG A 96 -15.44 -4.02 -22.44
N ASP A 97 -15.82 -3.45 -23.58
CA ASP A 97 -15.71 -4.11 -24.87
C ASP A 97 -14.26 -4.19 -25.36
N GLY A 98 -13.96 -5.24 -26.12
CA GLY A 98 -12.68 -5.41 -26.79
C GLY A 98 -11.50 -5.83 -25.90
N VAL A 99 -11.70 -6.04 -24.60
CA VAL A 99 -10.66 -6.56 -23.71
C VAL A 99 -10.25 -7.97 -24.13
N LYS A 100 -8.93 -8.18 -24.30
CA LYS A 100 -8.34 -9.47 -24.65
C LYS A 100 -7.24 -9.85 -23.68
N PHE A 101 -7.15 -11.12 -23.39
CA PHE A 101 -5.94 -11.69 -22.80
C PHE A 101 -4.77 -11.64 -23.78
N HIS A 102 -3.56 -11.73 -23.26
CA HIS A 102 -2.32 -11.68 -24.04
C HIS A 102 -2.23 -12.78 -25.13
N ASN A 103 -2.96 -13.88 -24.97
CA ASN A 103 -3.10 -14.94 -25.98
C ASN A 103 -4.09 -14.60 -27.11
N GLY A 104 -4.76 -13.44 -27.06
CA GLY A 104 -5.70 -12.95 -28.05
C GLY A 104 -7.16 -13.34 -27.79
N ARG A 105 -7.47 -14.18 -26.79
CA ARG A 105 -8.85 -14.55 -26.42
C ARG A 105 -9.56 -13.36 -25.76
N ALA A 106 -10.81 -13.13 -26.13
CA ALA A 106 -11.63 -12.12 -25.49
C ALA A 106 -11.95 -12.50 -24.04
N MET A 107 -11.89 -11.52 -23.12
CA MET A 107 -12.31 -11.68 -21.74
C MET A 107 -13.84 -11.67 -21.63
N THR A 108 -14.38 -12.51 -20.77
CA THR A 108 -15.81 -12.61 -20.47
C THR A 108 -16.08 -12.58 -18.96
N SER A 109 -17.35 -12.46 -18.60
CA SER A 109 -17.81 -12.53 -17.20
C SER A 109 -17.47 -13.87 -16.51
N ALA A 110 -17.39 -14.96 -17.29
CA ALA A 110 -16.98 -16.26 -16.76
C ALA A 110 -15.54 -16.27 -16.24
N ASP A 111 -14.63 -15.49 -16.86
CA ASP A 111 -13.25 -15.35 -16.40
C ASP A 111 -13.20 -14.59 -15.06
N VAL A 112 -14.04 -13.57 -14.90
CA VAL A 112 -14.17 -12.85 -13.64
C VAL A 112 -14.60 -13.82 -12.54
N LYS A 113 -15.69 -14.56 -12.75
CA LYS A 113 -16.19 -15.53 -11.77
C LYS A 113 -15.11 -16.56 -11.40
N TYR A 114 -14.45 -17.15 -12.40
CA TYR A 114 -13.37 -18.11 -12.17
C TYR A 114 -12.24 -17.52 -11.33
N SER A 115 -11.84 -16.28 -11.59
CA SER A 115 -10.71 -15.64 -10.88
C SER A 115 -11.01 -15.48 -9.38
N PHE A 116 -12.21 -15.02 -9.01
CA PHE A 116 -12.60 -14.91 -7.61
C PHE A 116 -12.80 -16.27 -6.94
N GLU A 117 -13.40 -17.24 -7.63
CA GLU A 117 -13.54 -18.61 -7.13
C GLU A 117 -12.17 -19.23 -6.87
N ARG A 118 -11.20 -19.01 -7.76
CA ARG A 118 -9.82 -19.47 -7.60
C ARG A 118 -9.14 -18.78 -6.40
N ALA A 119 -9.29 -17.46 -6.25
CA ALA A 119 -8.69 -16.72 -5.14
C ALA A 119 -9.17 -17.20 -3.77
N VAL A 120 -10.46 -17.61 -3.67
CA VAL A 120 -11.07 -18.11 -2.42
C VAL A 120 -10.78 -19.61 -2.19
N ASN A 121 -10.52 -20.36 -3.26
CA ASN A 121 -10.30 -21.81 -3.14
C ASN A 121 -9.04 -22.11 -2.31
N PRO A 122 -9.14 -22.92 -1.23
CA PRO A 122 -7.99 -23.24 -0.36
C PRO A 122 -6.84 -23.91 -1.10
N ALA A 123 -7.07 -24.58 -2.23
CA ALA A 123 -6.02 -25.19 -3.04
C ALA A 123 -5.10 -24.15 -3.69
N THR A 124 -5.55 -22.92 -3.89
CA THR A 124 -4.75 -21.80 -4.42
C THR A 124 -3.76 -21.27 -3.37
N GLN A 125 -4.07 -21.44 -2.08
CA GLN A 125 -3.27 -20.91 -0.97
C GLN A 125 -3.06 -19.38 -1.07
N SER A 126 -4.09 -18.67 -1.55
CA SER A 126 -4.04 -17.22 -1.68
C SER A 126 -3.96 -16.54 -0.30
N PRO A 127 -2.93 -15.73 -0.02
CA PRO A 127 -2.88 -14.96 1.21
C PRO A 127 -3.97 -13.89 1.30
N GLY A 128 -4.55 -13.48 0.15
CA GLY A 128 -5.60 -12.49 0.04
C GLY A 128 -7.01 -13.04 -0.13
N GLY A 129 -7.20 -14.37 -0.16
CA GLY A 129 -8.52 -14.96 -0.34
C GLY A 129 -9.55 -14.51 0.70
N GLY A 130 -9.11 -14.25 1.93
CA GLY A 130 -9.95 -13.76 3.03
C GLY A 130 -10.56 -12.38 2.81
N TYR A 131 -9.98 -11.54 1.96
CA TYR A 131 -10.57 -10.24 1.60
C TYR A 131 -11.95 -10.35 0.94
N PHE A 132 -12.26 -11.47 0.31
CA PHE A 132 -13.54 -11.69 -0.37
C PHE A 132 -14.61 -12.32 0.52
N GLY A 133 -14.40 -12.37 1.84
CA GLY A 133 -15.29 -13.01 2.81
C GLY A 133 -16.71 -12.46 2.90
N MET A 134 -16.97 -11.26 2.33
CA MET A 134 -18.33 -10.72 2.23
C MET A 134 -19.13 -11.26 1.04
N ILE A 135 -18.51 -11.94 0.06
CA ILE A 135 -19.22 -12.50 -1.10
C ILE A 135 -20.03 -13.74 -0.63
N ALA A 136 -21.30 -13.79 -0.98
CA ALA A 136 -22.17 -14.92 -0.62
C ALA A 136 -21.61 -16.25 -1.17
N GLY A 137 -21.58 -17.28 -0.32
CA GLY A 137 -20.97 -18.59 -0.64
C GLY A 137 -19.48 -18.69 -0.34
N TYR A 138 -18.88 -17.63 0.25
CA TYR A 138 -17.47 -17.63 0.61
C TYR A 138 -17.11 -18.76 1.57
N ASP A 139 -17.84 -18.94 2.67
CA ASP A 139 -17.52 -19.92 3.72
C ASP A 139 -17.56 -21.37 3.19
N GLU A 140 -18.43 -21.66 2.23
CA GLU A 140 -18.54 -22.97 1.60
C GLU A 140 -17.34 -23.26 0.72
N VAL A 141 -16.89 -22.27 -0.06
CA VAL A 141 -15.72 -22.43 -0.96
C VAL A 141 -14.41 -22.44 -0.15
N ALA A 142 -14.23 -21.49 0.75
CA ALA A 142 -13.04 -21.42 1.61
C ALA A 142 -12.90 -22.64 2.53
N GLY A 143 -14.04 -23.22 2.95
CA GLY A 143 -14.11 -24.47 3.72
C GLY A 143 -13.97 -25.74 2.87
N GLY A 144 -13.79 -25.64 1.55
CA GLY A 144 -13.66 -26.77 0.63
C GLY A 144 -14.96 -27.58 0.42
N LYS A 145 -16.12 -27.04 0.81
CA LYS A 145 -17.44 -27.70 0.68
C LYS A 145 -18.12 -27.40 -0.66
N ALA A 146 -17.71 -26.33 -1.33
CA ALA A 146 -18.16 -25.94 -2.66
C ALA A 146 -16.97 -25.49 -3.51
N THR A 147 -17.19 -25.44 -4.83
CA THR A 147 -16.18 -24.96 -5.80
C THR A 147 -16.61 -23.65 -6.44
N THR A 148 -17.86 -23.21 -6.21
CA THR A 148 -18.43 -22.03 -6.82
C THR A 148 -18.98 -21.07 -5.76
N LEU A 149 -18.69 -19.76 -5.96
CA LEU A 149 -19.23 -18.68 -5.16
C LEU A 149 -20.69 -18.40 -5.60
N SER A 150 -21.68 -18.72 -4.76
CA SER A 150 -23.09 -18.50 -5.08
C SER A 150 -23.43 -17.01 -5.26
N GLY A 151 -22.63 -16.12 -4.69
CA GLY A 151 -22.78 -14.67 -4.80
C GLY A 151 -22.24 -14.08 -6.11
N ILE A 152 -21.68 -14.86 -7.05
CA ILE A 152 -21.22 -14.34 -8.32
C ILE A 152 -22.06 -14.89 -9.45
N GLU A 153 -22.85 -14.01 -10.08
CA GLU A 153 -23.70 -14.33 -11.22
C GLU A 153 -23.14 -13.70 -12.50
N THR A 154 -23.23 -14.45 -13.60
CA THR A 154 -22.78 -14.03 -14.93
C THR A 154 -23.94 -14.22 -15.92
N PRO A 155 -24.93 -13.30 -15.94
CA PRO A 155 -26.14 -13.47 -16.75
C PRO A 155 -25.87 -13.41 -18.25
N ASP A 156 -24.80 -12.77 -18.66
CA ASP A 156 -24.29 -12.71 -20.03
C ASP A 156 -22.76 -12.51 -20.00
N ASP A 157 -22.09 -12.56 -21.17
CA ASP A 157 -20.63 -12.46 -21.29
C ASP A 157 -20.04 -11.12 -20.84
N LYS A 158 -20.87 -10.10 -20.64
CA LYS A 158 -20.46 -8.72 -20.31
C LYS A 158 -20.99 -8.20 -18.98
N THR A 159 -21.73 -8.99 -18.26
CA THR A 159 -22.30 -8.59 -16.97
C THR A 159 -21.88 -9.53 -15.87
N VAL A 160 -21.36 -8.95 -14.78
CA VAL A 160 -21.04 -9.68 -13.54
C VAL A 160 -21.80 -9.04 -12.39
N VAL A 161 -22.52 -9.85 -11.62
CA VAL A 161 -23.23 -9.41 -10.43
C VAL A 161 -22.61 -10.07 -9.21
N PHE A 162 -22.12 -9.25 -8.27
CA PHE A 162 -21.68 -9.73 -6.97
C PHE A 162 -22.78 -9.50 -5.93
N LYS A 163 -23.13 -10.54 -5.18
CA LYS A 163 -24.04 -10.48 -4.04
C LYS A 163 -23.26 -10.65 -2.75
N LEU A 164 -23.39 -9.68 -1.86
CA LEU A 164 -22.70 -9.63 -0.60
C LEU A 164 -23.61 -10.10 0.54
N THR A 165 -23.04 -10.63 1.60
CA THR A 165 -23.72 -11.01 2.84
C THR A 165 -23.96 -9.81 3.78
N ARG A 166 -23.24 -8.71 3.56
CA ARG A 166 -23.36 -7.42 4.24
C ARG A 166 -22.92 -6.29 3.32
N PRO A 167 -23.43 -5.06 3.48
CA PRO A 167 -22.87 -3.91 2.80
C PRO A 167 -21.41 -3.70 3.24
N ASP A 168 -20.54 -3.37 2.29
CA ASP A 168 -19.12 -3.17 2.58
C ASP A 168 -18.50 -2.12 1.64
N ALA A 169 -18.20 -0.94 2.17
CA ALA A 169 -17.66 0.18 1.40
C ALA A 169 -16.24 -0.08 0.87
N THR A 170 -15.54 -1.11 1.38
CA THR A 170 -14.22 -1.49 0.87
C THR A 170 -14.31 -2.36 -0.39
N PHE A 171 -15.50 -2.89 -0.73
CA PHE A 171 -15.66 -3.86 -1.82
C PHE A 171 -15.07 -3.39 -3.15
N LEU A 172 -15.25 -2.12 -3.52
CA LEU A 172 -14.67 -1.58 -4.75
C LEU A 172 -13.13 -1.53 -4.73
N HIS A 173 -12.52 -1.31 -3.57
CA HIS A 173 -11.06 -1.39 -3.42
C HIS A 173 -10.56 -2.83 -3.63
N LEU A 174 -11.36 -3.82 -3.20
CA LEU A 174 -11.03 -5.24 -3.40
C LEU A 174 -11.14 -5.68 -4.86
N MET A 175 -11.83 -4.91 -5.70
CA MET A 175 -11.85 -5.11 -7.16
C MET A 175 -10.60 -4.57 -7.86
N ALA A 176 -9.79 -3.77 -7.16
CA ALA A 176 -8.53 -3.19 -7.64
C ALA A 176 -7.27 -3.88 -7.05
N ILE A 177 -7.44 -4.74 -6.03
CA ILE A 177 -6.31 -5.45 -5.42
C ILE A 177 -5.85 -6.61 -6.31
N ASN A 178 -4.55 -6.90 -6.33
CA ASN A 178 -4.00 -7.95 -7.21
C ASN A 178 -4.66 -9.34 -7.06
N PHE A 179 -5.11 -9.70 -5.85
CA PHE A 179 -5.80 -10.97 -5.61
C PHE A 179 -7.13 -11.10 -6.37
N GLY A 180 -7.74 -9.96 -6.76
CA GLY A 180 -8.94 -9.86 -7.60
C GLY A 180 -8.65 -9.69 -9.10
N TYR A 181 -7.40 -9.75 -9.55
CA TYR A 181 -7.06 -9.63 -10.97
C TYR A 181 -7.54 -10.83 -11.78
N ILE A 182 -7.92 -10.56 -13.02
CA ILE A 182 -8.62 -11.54 -13.86
C ILE A 182 -7.62 -12.42 -14.61
N VAL A 183 -7.81 -13.73 -14.51
CA VAL A 183 -6.94 -14.75 -15.11
C VAL A 183 -7.73 -15.68 -16.03
N PRO A 184 -7.14 -16.13 -17.16
CA PRO A 184 -7.80 -17.05 -18.10
C PRO A 184 -7.72 -18.49 -17.58
N LYS A 185 -8.87 -19.10 -17.31
CA LYS A 185 -8.99 -20.45 -16.73
C LYS A 185 -8.15 -21.48 -17.49
N GLU A 186 -8.25 -21.51 -18.80
CA GLU A 186 -7.59 -22.49 -19.66
C GLU A 186 -6.07 -22.41 -19.60
N GLU A 187 -5.49 -21.21 -19.43
CA GLU A 187 -4.04 -21.06 -19.32
C GLU A 187 -3.56 -21.44 -17.90
N VAL A 188 -4.34 -21.09 -16.88
CA VAL A 188 -4.05 -21.50 -15.48
C VAL A 188 -4.05 -23.02 -15.37
N GLU A 189 -5.08 -23.70 -15.89
CA GLU A 189 -5.20 -25.16 -15.84
C GLU A 189 -4.13 -25.87 -16.68
N LYS A 190 -3.81 -25.33 -17.86
CA LYS A 190 -2.75 -25.84 -18.75
C LYS A 190 -1.36 -25.72 -18.11
N ALA A 191 -1.07 -24.58 -17.47
CA ALA A 191 0.23 -24.34 -16.85
C ALA A 191 0.38 -25.06 -15.50
N GLY A 192 -0.72 -25.31 -14.78
CA GLY A 192 -0.71 -25.97 -13.47
C GLY A 192 0.25 -25.29 -12.49
N ALA A 193 1.21 -26.03 -11.93
CA ALA A 193 2.20 -25.53 -10.99
C ALA A 193 3.14 -24.45 -11.58
N ASP A 194 3.25 -24.36 -12.90
CA ASP A 194 4.11 -23.36 -13.56
C ASP A 194 3.36 -22.09 -13.93
N TRP A 195 2.08 -21.93 -13.57
CA TRP A 195 1.28 -20.75 -13.87
C TRP A 195 1.98 -19.45 -13.44
N GLY A 196 2.49 -19.38 -12.24
CA GLY A 196 3.19 -18.20 -11.71
C GLY A 196 4.53 -17.90 -12.38
N LYS A 197 5.01 -18.74 -13.32
CA LYS A 197 6.26 -18.51 -14.07
C LYS A 197 6.04 -18.05 -15.50
N LYS A 198 4.85 -18.25 -16.05
CA LYS A 198 4.50 -17.91 -17.43
C LYS A 198 3.08 -17.37 -17.50
N PRO A 199 2.85 -16.21 -16.91
CA PRO A 199 1.51 -15.64 -16.78
C PRO A 199 0.96 -15.16 -18.12
N VAL A 200 -0.36 -15.24 -18.25
CA VAL A 200 -1.14 -14.65 -19.36
C VAL A 200 -2.22 -13.76 -18.71
N GLY A 201 -2.09 -12.46 -18.87
CA GLY A 201 -3.02 -11.47 -18.30
C GLY A 201 -3.70 -10.63 -19.36
N THR A 202 -4.30 -9.52 -18.95
CA THR A 202 -4.94 -8.50 -19.80
C THR A 202 -4.14 -7.21 -19.86
N GLY A 203 -3.11 -7.06 -19.00
CA GLY A 203 -2.39 -5.84 -18.69
C GLY A 203 -1.64 -5.20 -19.84
N ALA A 204 -1.06 -4.04 -19.52
CA ALA A 204 -0.35 -3.19 -20.48
C ALA A 204 0.90 -3.83 -21.07
N PHE A 205 1.50 -4.79 -20.38
CA PHE A 205 2.68 -5.52 -20.84
C PHE A 205 2.45 -7.02 -20.83
N LYS A 206 3.02 -7.70 -21.86
CA LYS A 206 3.02 -9.16 -22.02
C LYS A 206 4.30 -9.74 -21.44
N PHE A 207 4.17 -10.85 -20.76
CA PHE A 207 5.31 -11.64 -20.30
C PHE A 207 6.09 -12.22 -21.48
N VAL A 208 7.43 -12.04 -21.49
CA VAL A 208 8.34 -12.62 -22.49
C VAL A 208 9.15 -13.75 -21.89
N GLU A 209 9.92 -13.47 -20.83
CA GLU A 209 10.76 -14.48 -20.17
C GLU A 209 11.01 -14.14 -18.71
N TRP A 210 11.30 -15.15 -17.93
CA TRP A 210 11.84 -15.06 -16.58
C TRP A 210 13.05 -15.99 -16.46
N VAL A 211 14.23 -15.42 -16.25
CA VAL A 211 15.44 -16.14 -15.90
C VAL A 211 15.66 -15.99 -14.39
N PRO A 212 15.35 -17.03 -13.58
CA PRO A 212 15.40 -16.93 -12.12
C PRO A 212 16.76 -16.44 -11.60
N GLY A 213 16.71 -15.50 -10.65
CA GLY A 213 17.90 -14.85 -10.08
C GLY A 213 18.58 -13.84 -11.01
N GLN A 214 18.06 -13.60 -12.21
CA GLN A 214 18.66 -12.69 -13.19
C GLN A 214 17.69 -11.60 -13.64
N ASN A 215 16.63 -11.95 -14.37
CA ASN A 215 15.72 -10.95 -14.91
C ASN A 215 14.34 -11.50 -15.30
N ILE A 216 13.39 -10.56 -15.42
CA ILE A 216 12.11 -10.72 -16.11
C ILE A 216 12.05 -9.69 -17.22
N LYS A 217 11.58 -10.11 -18.40
CA LYS A 217 11.34 -9.21 -19.54
C LYS A 217 9.88 -9.17 -19.90
N LEU A 218 9.39 -7.98 -20.12
CA LEU A 218 8.04 -7.69 -20.58
C LEU A 218 8.10 -6.89 -21.88
N GLU A 219 7.12 -7.10 -22.76
CA GLU A 219 6.92 -6.33 -24.00
C GLU A 219 5.55 -5.65 -24.01
N ARG A 220 5.42 -4.54 -24.71
CA ARG A 220 4.17 -3.81 -24.86
C ARG A 220 3.05 -4.68 -25.39
N ASN A 221 1.89 -4.65 -24.72
CA ASN A 221 0.65 -5.16 -25.26
C ASN A 221 0.02 -4.15 -26.23
N LYS A 222 0.13 -4.40 -27.54
CA LYS A 222 -0.43 -3.51 -28.57
C LYS A 222 -1.96 -3.53 -28.62
N ASP A 223 -2.58 -4.56 -28.04
CA ASP A 223 -4.03 -4.71 -27.95
C ASP A 223 -4.57 -4.28 -26.57
N TYR A 224 -3.79 -3.49 -25.80
CA TYR A 224 -4.21 -3.03 -24.47
C TYR A 224 -5.46 -2.15 -24.58
N HIS A 225 -6.41 -2.37 -23.69
CA HIS A 225 -7.73 -1.73 -23.75
C HIS A 225 -7.73 -0.23 -23.44
N ARG A 226 -6.69 0.28 -22.74
CA ARG A 226 -6.51 1.73 -22.50
C ARG A 226 -5.74 2.37 -23.64
N ALA A 227 -6.39 3.27 -24.36
CA ALA A 227 -5.80 3.92 -25.54
C ALA A 227 -4.60 4.81 -25.14
N GLY A 228 -3.52 4.73 -25.93
CA GLY A 228 -2.35 5.60 -25.79
C GLY A 228 -1.28 5.10 -24.82
N VAL A 229 -1.56 4.11 -24.00
CA VAL A 229 -0.62 3.48 -23.06
C VAL A 229 -0.51 1.98 -23.35
N PRO A 230 0.58 1.32 -22.91
CA PRO A 230 1.76 1.90 -22.29
C PRO A 230 2.64 2.67 -23.30
N TYR A 231 3.48 3.57 -22.78
CA TYR A 231 4.40 4.32 -23.65
C TYR A 231 5.65 3.51 -24.01
N LEU A 232 6.21 2.75 -23.06
CA LEU A 232 7.41 1.95 -23.27
C LEU A 232 7.11 0.73 -24.18
N ASP A 233 8.10 0.33 -25.00
CA ASP A 233 8.04 -0.90 -25.78
C ASP A 233 8.39 -2.13 -24.95
N ASN A 234 9.36 -1.98 -24.03
CA ASN A 234 9.88 -3.08 -23.24
C ASN A 234 10.23 -2.61 -21.82
N ILE A 235 10.07 -3.54 -20.87
CA ILE A 235 10.58 -3.38 -19.51
C ILE A 235 11.43 -4.60 -19.17
N THR A 236 12.60 -4.36 -18.56
CA THR A 236 13.44 -5.40 -17.97
C THR A 236 13.57 -5.16 -16.47
N PHE A 237 13.18 -6.12 -15.67
CA PHE A 237 13.45 -6.15 -14.23
C PHE A 237 14.65 -7.04 -14.00
N GLU A 238 15.73 -6.50 -13.45
CA GLU A 238 16.95 -7.23 -13.08
C GLU A 238 16.99 -7.49 -11.57
N PHE A 239 17.35 -8.69 -11.18
CA PHE A 239 17.37 -9.14 -9.78
C PHE A 239 18.79 -9.40 -9.26
N GLY A 240 18.93 -9.53 -7.94
CA GLY A 240 20.21 -9.77 -7.28
C GLY A 240 21.14 -8.56 -7.29
N GLN A 241 20.59 -7.35 -7.50
CA GLN A 241 21.38 -6.13 -7.55
C GLN A 241 21.45 -5.48 -6.17
N ASP A 242 22.67 -5.36 -5.61
CA ASP A 242 22.87 -4.53 -4.43
C ASP A 242 22.44 -3.07 -4.73
N PRO A 243 21.57 -2.45 -3.90
CA PRO A 243 21.05 -1.11 -4.18
C PRO A 243 22.15 -0.04 -4.32
N THR A 244 23.30 -0.20 -3.63
CA THR A 244 24.44 0.73 -3.76
C THR A 244 25.11 0.61 -5.13
N VAL A 245 25.23 -0.62 -5.63
CA VAL A 245 25.74 -0.90 -6.99
C VAL A 245 24.74 -0.40 -8.04
N ALA A 246 23.44 -0.58 -7.80
CA ALA A 246 22.39 -0.08 -8.68
C ALA A 246 22.47 1.44 -8.88
N VAL A 247 22.75 2.22 -7.83
CA VAL A 247 22.99 3.68 -7.93
C VAL A 247 24.18 4.00 -8.84
N LEU A 248 25.26 3.24 -8.76
CA LEU A 248 26.42 3.45 -9.63
C LEU A 248 26.09 3.16 -11.10
N ARG A 249 25.29 2.11 -11.35
CA ARG A 249 24.84 1.74 -12.70
C ARG A 249 23.87 2.79 -13.26
N LEU A 250 22.97 3.34 -12.41
CA LEU A 250 22.06 4.42 -12.80
C LEU A 250 22.86 5.66 -13.25
N LYS A 251 23.87 6.08 -12.46
CA LYS A 251 24.74 7.22 -12.77
C LYS A 251 25.53 7.03 -14.07
N LYS A 252 25.81 5.78 -14.48
CA LYS A 252 26.44 5.43 -15.76
C LYS A 252 25.44 5.30 -16.92
N GLY A 253 24.14 5.37 -16.67
CA GLY A 253 23.10 5.16 -17.68
C GLY A 253 22.90 3.70 -18.11
N GLU A 254 23.32 2.74 -17.29
CA GLU A 254 23.16 1.31 -17.54
C GLU A 254 21.77 0.79 -17.13
N ILE A 255 21.10 1.48 -16.23
CA ILE A 255 19.75 1.20 -15.76
C ILE A 255 18.95 2.50 -15.66
N ASP A 256 17.63 2.39 -15.49
CA ASP A 256 16.73 3.53 -15.47
C ASP A 256 16.10 3.80 -14.12
N ILE A 257 15.87 2.78 -13.30
CA ILE A 257 15.24 2.93 -11.97
C ILE A 257 15.95 2.01 -10.96
N VAL A 258 16.32 2.59 -9.81
CA VAL A 258 16.70 1.82 -8.62
C VAL A 258 15.39 1.40 -7.93
N GLY A 259 14.91 0.19 -8.18
CA GLY A 259 13.58 -0.27 -7.78
C GLY A 259 13.40 -0.36 -6.26
N ASP A 260 14.47 -0.71 -5.52
CA ASP A 260 14.44 -0.70 -4.05
C ASP A 260 14.49 0.73 -3.44
N GLY A 261 14.50 1.77 -4.31
CA GLY A 261 14.59 3.17 -3.89
C GLY A 261 16.01 3.61 -3.53
N VAL A 262 16.12 4.84 -3.00
CA VAL A 262 17.41 5.40 -2.59
C VAL A 262 17.98 4.59 -1.41
N PRO A 263 19.19 3.99 -1.54
CA PRO A 263 19.77 3.15 -0.49
C PRO A 263 20.00 3.93 0.81
N PRO A 264 19.65 3.37 1.99
CA PRO A 264 19.85 4.04 3.27
C PRO A 264 21.30 4.52 3.52
N ALA A 265 22.28 3.72 3.10
CA ALA A 265 23.70 4.03 3.29
C ALA A 265 24.17 5.26 2.50
N GLN A 266 23.56 5.54 1.35
CA GLN A 266 23.90 6.65 0.48
C GLN A 266 22.88 7.79 0.52
N PHE A 267 21.82 7.65 1.32
CA PHE A 267 20.67 8.55 1.30
C PHE A 267 21.07 10.01 1.50
N THR A 268 21.83 10.30 2.54
CA THR A 268 22.24 11.68 2.87
C THR A 268 23.09 12.30 1.75
N GLU A 269 24.01 11.54 1.16
CA GLU A 269 24.86 12.00 0.06
C GLU A 269 24.04 12.29 -1.21
N ILE A 270 23.19 11.33 -1.59
CA ILE A 270 22.35 11.44 -2.79
C ILE A 270 21.38 12.62 -2.69
N MET A 271 20.74 12.79 -1.53
CA MET A 271 19.76 13.88 -1.31
C MET A 271 20.43 15.26 -1.21
N ALA A 272 21.69 15.34 -0.79
CA ALA A 272 22.44 16.61 -0.71
C ALA A 272 22.98 17.07 -2.08
N ASP A 273 23.07 16.19 -3.06
CA ASP A 273 23.57 16.51 -4.39
C ASP A 273 22.46 17.14 -5.23
N HIS A 274 22.61 18.43 -5.50
CA HIS A 274 21.66 19.21 -6.31
C HIS A 274 21.43 18.65 -7.73
N ALA A 275 22.41 17.91 -8.29
CA ALA A 275 22.26 17.28 -9.60
C ALA A 275 21.19 16.18 -9.60
N ASN A 276 20.85 15.62 -8.44
CA ASN A 276 19.86 14.56 -8.31
C ASN A 276 18.43 15.10 -8.08
N LYS A 277 18.25 16.42 -7.90
CA LYS A 277 16.97 17.00 -7.47
C LYS A 277 15.78 16.57 -8.33
N ASP A 278 15.96 16.57 -9.65
CA ASP A 278 14.91 16.22 -10.61
C ASP A 278 14.92 14.73 -10.99
N LEU A 279 15.79 13.94 -10.36
CA LEU A 279 15.96 12.51 -10.59
C LEU A 279 15.44 11.67 -9.42
N ILE A 280 15.04 12.33 -8.32
CA ILE A 280 14.50 11.67 -7.14
C ILE A 280 13.05 12.10 -6.97
N ALA A 281 12.14 11.17 -7.18
CA ALA A 281 10.75 11.35 -6.82
C ALA A 281 10.57 11.02 -5.33
N GLU A 282 9.95 11.93 -4.58
CA GLU A 282 9.57 11.74 -3.18
C GLU A 282 8.05 11.68 -3.06
N GLY A 283 7.53 10.67 -2.37
CA GLY A 283 6.10 10.51 -2.14
C GLY A 283 5.78 9.89 -0.78
N ASP A 284 4.53 10.06 -0.36
CA ASP A 284 4.02 9.43 0.86
C ASP A 284 3.72 7.95 0.60
N GLN A 285 3.94 7.12 1.62
CA GLN A 285 3.47 5.74 1.64
C GLN A 285 2.29 5.62 2.62
N LEU A 286 1.39 4.70 2.33
CA LEU A 286 0.33 4.31 3.27
C LEU A 286 0.88 3.35 4.33
N HIS A 287 1.90 3.81 5.06
CA HIS A 287 2.74 3.04 5.96
C HIS A 287 2.84 3.69 7.34
N THR A 288 2.77 2.88 8.39
CA THR A 288 3.06 3.32 9.77
C THR A 288 3.94 2.30 10.48
N GLY A 289 5.12 2.75 10.94
CA GLY A 289 5.97 2.03 11.88
C GLY A 289 5.55 2.33 13.31
N TYR A 290 5.37 1.29 14.13
CA TYR A 290 4.81 1.43 15.48
C TYR A 290 5.39 0.40 16.45
N VAL A 291 5.27 0.69 17.74
CA VAL A 291 5.49 -0.28 18.82
C VAL A 291 4.12 -0.79 19.25
N THR A 292 3.91 -2.11 19.22
CA THR A 292 2.71 -2.73 19.82
C THR A 292 2.93 -2.98 21.30
N MET A 293 1.86 -2.90 22.08
CA MET A 293 1.83 -3.29 23.48
C MET A 293 0.69 -4.29 23.69
N ASN A 294 1.00 -5.49 24.17
CA ASN A 294 -0.03 -6.50 24.40
C ASN A 294 -0.92 -6.12 25.57
N VAL A 295 -2.12 -5.62 25.26
CA VAL A 295 -3.06 -5.08 26.26
C VAL A 295 -3.70 -6.12 27.17
N THR A 296 -3.46 -7.42 26.92
CA THR A 296 -4.03 -8.53 27.70
C THR A 296 -3.13 -9.00 28.84
N GLN A 297 -1.92 -8.44 28.96
CA GLN A 297 -0.95 -8.86 29.98
C GLN A 297 -0.25 -7.67 30.64
N PRO A 298 0.11 -7.81 31.95
CA PRO A 298 0.91 -6.80 32.61
C PRO A 298 2.27 -6.59 31.93
N PRO A 299 2.80 -5.35 31.92
CA PRO A 299 2.21 -4.14 32.53
C PRO A 299 1.28 -3.39 31.56
N PHE A 300 1.09 -3.90 30.33
CA PHE A 300 0.39 -3.20 29.25
C PHE A 300 -1.14 -3.37 29.28
N ASP A 301 -1.69 -4.13 30.21
CA ASP A 301 -3.10 -4.12 30.57
C ASP A 301 -3.52 -2.77 31.21
N ASN A 302 -2.56 -2.02 31.80
CA ASN A 302 -2.79 -0.70 32.36
C ASN A 302 -2.68 0.40 31.30
N LEU A 303 -3.77 1.14 31.09
CA LEU A 303 -3.83 2.23 30.09
C LEU A 303 -2.78 3.32 30.36
N LYS A 304 -2.54 3.72 31.61
CA LYS A 304 -1.56 4.77 31.94
C LYS A 304 -0.14 4.37 31.57
N VAL A 305 0.20 3.07 31.67
CA VAL A 305 1.50 2.55 31.22
C VAL A 305 1.63 2.68 29.71
N ARG A 306 0.62 2.32 28.94
CA ARG A 306 0.63 2.45 27.48
C ARG A 306 0.74 3.90 27.02
N GLN A 307 0.03 4.81 27.68
CA GLN A 307 0.13 6.26 27.44
C GLN A 307 1.52 6.80 27.80
N ALA A 308 2.09 6.35 28.91
CA ALA A 308 3.45 6.71 29.31
C ALA A 308 4.50 6.25 28.28
N VAL A 309 4.38 5.05 27.74
CA VAL A 309 5.25 4.56 26.64
C VAL A 309 5.18 5.49 25.43
N ASN A 310 3.98 5.93 25.04
CA ASN A 310 3.80 6.88 23.94
C ASN A 310 4.50 8.22 24.18
N MET A 311 4.47 8.72 25.41
CA MET A 311 5.10 10.00 25.80
C MET A 311 6.62 9.85 26.02
N ALA A 312 7.10 8.66 26.33
CA ALA A 312 8.51 8.40 26.61
C ALA A 312 9.36 8.33 25.35
N ILE A 313 8.82 7.89 24.20
CA ILE A 313 9.61 7.61 23.00
C ILE A 313 9.84 8.88 22.18
N ASN A 314 11.13 9.20 21.95
CA ASN A 314 11.56 10.32 21.11
C ASN A 314 11.53 9.96 19.61
N LYS A 315 10.39 10.19 18.98
CA LYS A 315 10.14 9.87 17.57
C LYS A 315 11.07 10.65 16.62
N ASP A 316 11.35 11.94 16.92
CA ASP A 316 12.24 12.77 16.11
C ASP A 316 13.68 12.23 16.11
N ARG A 317 14.14 11.69 17.24
CA ARG A 317 15.45 11.04 17.31
C ARG A 317 15.48 9.77 16.44
N ILE A 318 14.43 8.97 16.47
CA ILE A 318 14.31 7.77 15.64
C ILE A 318 14.30 8.12 14.16
N VAL A 319 13.54 9.14 13.76
CA VAL A 319 13.53 9.62 12.36
C VAL A 319 14.92 10.07 11.91
N ARG A 320 15.69 10.77 12.77
CA ARG A 320 17.09 11.09 12.45
C ARG A 320 17.99 9.86 12.32
N LEU A 321 17.78 8.80 13.12
CA LEU A 321 18.54 7.55 13.01
C LEU A 321 18.37 6.87 11.64
N ILE A 322 17.26 7.12 10.96
CA ILE A 322 16.97 6.62 9.60
C ILE A 322 17.18 7.71 8.53
N ASN A 323 18.02 8.70 8.81
CA ASN A 323 18.40 9.77 7.88
C ASN A 323 17.22 10.62 7.37
N ASN A 324 16.18 10.83 8.19
CA ASN A 324 14.97 11.59 7.85
C ASN A 324 14.17 11.02 6.66
N ARG A 325 14.22 9.70 6.44
CA ARG A 325 13.43 9.01 5.40
C ARG A 325 11.96 8.83 5.77
N ALA A 326 11.55 9.37 6.89
CA ALA A 326 10.19 9.30 7.41
C ALA A 326 9.81 10.60 8.11
N VAL A 327 8.53 10.74 8.43
CA VAL A 327 8.02 11.79 9.32
C VAL A 327 7.53 11.16 10.63
N PRO A 328 7.64 11.84 11.79
CA PRO A 328 7.11 11.33 13.05
C PRO A 328 5.59 11.08 12.94
N ALA A 329 5.14 9.89 13.35
CA ALA A 329 3.73 9.54 13.32
C ALA A 329 2.99 10.06 14.57
N SER A 330 1.81 10.64 14.36
CA SER A 330 0.93 11.10 15.45
C SER A 330 -0.16 10.09 15.81
N GLN A 331 -0.52 9.20 14.89
CA GLN A 331 -1.62 8.25 15.02
C GLN A 331 -1.35 6.99 14.18
N ALA A 332 -2.23 6.00 14.26
CA ALA A 332 -2.07 4.75 13.52
C ALA A 332 -2.20 4.93 12.00
N LEU A 333 -3.12 5.80 11.54
CA LEU A 333 -3.25 6.09 10.11
C LEU A 333 -2.10 6.97 9.61
N PRO A 334 -1.51 6.70 8.45
CA PRO A 334 -0.54 7.58 7.81
C PRO A 334 -1.20 8.81 7.16
N PRO A 335 -0.45 9.92 6.92
CA PRO A 335 -1.02 11.19 6.44
C PRO A 335 -1.82 11.11 5.15
N ALA A 336 -1.42 10.26 4.19
CA ALA A 336 -2.11 10.09 2.92
C ALA A 336 -3.36 9.20 2.99
N MET A 337 -3.63 8.54 4.13
CA MET A 337 -4.80 7.68 4.30
C MET A 337 -6.07 8.51 4.52
N PRO A 338 -7.18 8.23 3.80
CA PRO A 338 -8.49 8.79 4.12
C PRO A 338 -8.82 8.58 5.61
N GLY A 339 -9.37 9.59 6.28
CA GLY A 339 -9.65 9.51 7.72
C GLY A 339 -8.50 9.91 8.65
N TYR A 340 -7.30 10.20 8.09
CA TYR A 340 -6.22 10.80 8.88
C TYR A 340 -6.64 12.12 9.52
N ASN A 341 -6.43 12.26 10.84
CA ASN A 341 -6.78 13.46 11.58
C ASN A 341 -5.59 14.40 11.73
N SER A 342 -5.39 15.32 10.79
CA SER A 342 -4.28 16.30 10.83
C SER A 342 -4.32 17.25 12.04
N ALA A 343 -5.48 17.41 12.68
CA ALA A 343 -5.63 18.20 13.90
C ALA A 343 -5.14 17.46 15.15
N ASN A 344 -5.19 16.11 15.15
CA ASN A 344 -4.71 15.29 16.24
C ASN A 344 -3.19 15.10 16.15
N LYS A 345 -2.45 15.71 17.09
CA LYS A 345 -0.99 15.63 17.13
C LYS A 345 -0.44 14.43 17.88
N GLY A 346 -1.33 13.57 18.39
CA GLY A 346 -0.94 12.41 19.18
C GLY A 346 -0.27 12.77 20.50
N TYR A 347 0.51 11.83 21.03
CA TYR A 347 1.28 12.03 22.25
C TYR A 347 2.58 12.78 21.94
N ALA A 348 2.79 13.92 22.62
CA ALA A 348 4.06 14.63 22.57
C ALA A 348 5.14 13.86 23.35
N TYR A 349 6.39 13.98 22.93
CA TYR A 349 7.52 13.50 23.72
C TYR A 349 7.64 14.32 25.02
N ASP A 350 7.31 13.70 26.14
CA ASP A 350 7.35 14.29 27.47
C ASP A 350 7.68 13.22 28.52
N PRO A 351 8.99 12.95 28.75
CA PRO A 351 9.41 11.96 29.74
C PRO A 351 8.95 12.25 31.17
N GLU A 352 8.78 13.53 31.54
CA GLU A 352 8.34 13.88 32.89
C GLU A 352 6.84 13.58 33.08
N ALA A 353 6.01 13.88 32.06
CA ALA A 353 4.61 13.44 32.07
C ALA A 353 4.49 11.90 32.07
N ALA A 354 5.37 11.20 31.31
CA ALA A 354 5.41 9.74 31.33
C ALA A 354 5.71 9.18 32.72
N LYS A 355 6.73 9.71 33.44
CA LYS A 355 7.04 9.32 34.83
C LYS A 355 5.86 9.53 35.76
N LYS A 356 5.15 10.66 35.62
CA LYS A 356 3.97 10.96 36.42
C LYS A 356 2.86 9.93 36.20
N LEU A 357 2.57 9.57 34.94
CA LEU A 357 1.58 8.54 34.59
C LEU A 357 1.97 7.17 35.16
N LEU A 358 3.25 6.79 35.13
CA LEU A 358 3.75 5.55 35.71
C LEU A 358 3.61 5.53 37.23
N ALA A 359 3.89 6.66 37.91
CA ALA A 359 3.67 6.78 39.33
C ALA A 359 2.16 6.65 39.69
N GLU A 360 1.29 7.28 38.91
CA GLU A 360 -0.17 7.17 39.08
C GLU A 360 -0.70 5.77 38.75
N ALA A 361 -0.02 5.02 37.88
CA ALA A 361 -0.36 3.62 37.57
C ALA A 361 -0.06 2.67 38.73
N GLY A 362 0.84 3.07 39.66
CA GLY A 362 1.18 2.30 40.83
C GLY A 362 1.92 0.99 40.57
N THR A 363 2.55 0.86 39.39
CA THR A 363 3.19 -0.40 38.93
C THR A 363 4.59 -0.61 39.52
N GLY A 364 5.19 0.40 40.16
CA GLY A 364 6.58 0.35 40.59
C GLY A 364 7.56 0.27 39.42
N GLU A 365 8.69 -0.39 39.60
CA GLU A 365 9.66 -0.64 38.55
C GLU A 365 9.12 -1.68 37.55
N ILE A 366 9.08 -1.31 36.29
CA ILE A 366 8.58 -2.16 35.21
C ILE A 366 9.76 -2.85 34.52
N THR A 367 9.71 -4.18 34.44
CA THR A 367 10.61 -4.97 33.57
C THR A 367 9.77 -5.64 32.51
N THR A 368 10.20 -5.55 31.24
CA THR A 368 9.49 -6.11 30.08
C THR A 368 10.47 -6.51 28.98
N GLU A 369 9.97 -7.05 27.88
CA GLU A 369 10.76 -7.40 26.69
C GLU A 369 10.28 -6.57 25.50
N LEU A 370 11.25 -6.14 24.66
CA LEU A 370 11.01 -5.49 23.37
C LEU A 370 11.52 -6.41 22.25
N TYR A 371 10.61 -7.02 21.53
CA TYR A 371 10.93 -7.85 20.37
C TYR A 371 11.20 -6.94 19.17
N ALA A 372 12.28 -7.24 18.43
CA ALA A 372 12.66 -6.49 17.24
C ALA A 372 13.38 -7.40 16.25
N MET A 373 13.28 -7.10 14.96
CA MET A 373 14.07 -7.79 13.94
C MET A 373 15.57 -7.48 14.08
N ASN A 374 16.39 -8.48 13.76
CA ASN A 374 17.86 -8.39 13.81
C ASN A 374 18.50 -7.77 12.56
N VAL A 375 17.71 -7.18 11.66
CA VAL A 375 18.17 -6.53 10.41
C VAL A 375 18.15 -5.02 10.58
N ASP A 376 19.26 -4.35 10.17
CA ASP A 376 19.35 -2.87 10.20
C ASP A 376 18.19 -2.21 9.41
N PRO A 377 17.60 -1.12 9.91
CA PRO A 377 17.98 -0.31 11.09
C PRO A 377 17.32 -0.74 12.42
N ASN A 378 16.60 -1.85 12.47
CA ASN A 378 15.75 -2.23 13.60
C ASN A 378 16.48 -2.36 14.93
N PRO A 379 17.72 -2.96 15.01
CA PRO A 379 18.45 -3.02 16.28
C PRO A 379 18.77 -1.63 16.85
N ARG A 380 19.14 -0.68 16.00
CA ARG A 380 19.45 0.70 16.44
C ARG A 380 18.20 1.45 16.92
N ILE A 381 17.06 1.24 16.24
CA ILE A 381 15.78 1.81 16.64
C ILE A 381 15.32 1.20 17.98
N ALA A 382 15.41 -0.12 18.14
CA ALA A 382 15.07 -0.81 19.37
C ALA A 382 15.93 -0.32 20.56
N GLN A 383 17.22 -0.12 20.36
CA GLN A 383 18.12 0.47 21.38
C GLN A 383 17.70 1.90 21.74
N SER A 384 17.31 2.72 20.75
CA SER A 384 16.80 4.07 21.00
C SER A 384 15.52 4.04 21.86
N ILE A 385 14.57 3.15 21.53
CA ILE A 385 13.35 2.95 22.29
C ILE A 385 13.67 2.47 23.72
N GLN A 386 14.57 1.48 23.85
CA GLN A 386 15.00 0.95 25.15
C GLN A 386 15.57 2.06 26.06
N GLN A 387 16.42 2.93 25.52
CA GLN A 387 17.01 4.06 26.28
C GLN A 387 15.95 5.05 26.74
N ASP A 388 14.97 5.37 25.89
CA ASP A 388 13.86 6.25 26.24
C ASP A 388 12.98 5.66 27.36
N LEU A 389 12.67 4.38 27.27
CA LEU A 389 11.89 3.66 28.26
C LEU A 389 12.63 3.58 29.59
N ALA A 390 13.95 3.31 29.56
CA ALA A 390 14.78 3.27 30.76
C ALA A 390 14.83 4.64 31.48
N ALA A 391 14.83 5.74 30.73
CA ALA A 391 14.82 7.09 31.29
C ALA A 391 13.56 7.42 32.10
N VAL A 392 12.47 6.70 31.90
CA VAL A 392 11.21 6.85 32.64
C VAL A 392 10.95 5.72 33.63
N GLY A 393 11.86 4.75 33.80
CA GLY A 393 11.76 3.67 34.77
C GLY A 393 11.18 2.36 34.21
N ILE A 394 11.14 2.20 32.87
CA ILE A 394 10.75 0.94 32.23
C ILE A 394 12.02 0.25 31.70
N LYS A 395 12.36 -0.90 32.28
CA LYS A 395 13.49 -1.75 31.83
C LYS A 395 13.01 -2.72 30.76
N ALA A 396 13.28 -2.42 29.49
CA ALA A 396 12.95 -3.30 28.35
C ALA A 396 14.20 -4.10 27.95
N GLU A 397 14.13 -5.43 27.96
CA GLU A 397 15.16 -6.30 27.39
C GLU A 397 14.88 -6.49 25.89
N ILE A 398 15.86 -6.18 25.04
CA ILE A 398 15.71 -6.35 23.59
C ILE A 398 15.86 -7.82 23.21
N ARG A 399 14.84 -8.37 22.57
CA ARG A 399 14.84 -9.68 21.90
C ARG A 399 15.05 -9.47 20.41
N SER A 400 16.30 -9.55 19.97
CA SER A 400 16.67 -9.40 18.56
C SER A 400 16.57 -10.73 17.85
N LEU A 401 15.60 -10.88 16.95
CA LEU A 401 15.19 -12.14 16.34
C LEU A 401 15.09 -12.04 14.81
N ALA A 402 15.08 -13.17 14.11
CA ALA A 402 14.73 -13.21 12.71
C ALA A 402 13.25 -12.80 12.49
N GLN A 403 12.93 -12.28 11.32
CA GLN A 403 11.57 -11.79 11.01
C GLN A 403 10.47 -12.83 11.29
N ALA A 404 10.67 -14.07 10.85
CA ALA A 404 9.70 -15.16 11.06
C ALA A 404 9.44 -15.44 12.55
N GLU A 405 10.48 -15.30 13.39
CA GLU A 405 10.36 -15.52 14.84
C GLU A 405 9.58 -14.38 15.52
N VAL A 406 9.80 -13.12 15.07
CA VAL A 406 9.03 -11.98 15.57
C VAL A 406 7.55 -12.11 15.19
N ILE A 407 7.26 -12.49 13.94
CA ILE A 407 5.88 -12.76 13.47
C ILE A 407 5.25 -13.87 14.30
N SER A 408 5.95 -14.98 14.52
CA SER A 408 5.45 -16.11 15.32
C SER A 408 5.16 -15.69 16.76
N ALA A 409 6.05 -14.93 17.39
CA ALA A 409 5.87 -14.46 18.76
C ALA A 409 4.69 -13.47 18.89
N GLY A 410 4.55 -12.55 17.93
CA GLY A 410 3.42 -11.61 17.87
C GLY A 410 2.09 -12.32 17.64
N GLY A 411 2.02 -13.20 16.65
CA GLY A 411 0.82 -13.98 16.34
C GLY A 411 0.41 -14.93 17.47
N ALA A 412 1.36 -15.46 18.25
CA ALA A 412 1.07 -16.27 19.44
C ALA A 412 0.69 -15.45 20.68
N GLY A 413 0.74 -14.09 20.61
CA GLY A 413 0.46 -13.20 21.76
C GLY A 413 1.46 -13.35 22.90
N LYS A 414 2.67 -13.86 22.64
CA LYS A 414 3.70 -14.10 23.66
C LYS A 414 4.56 -12.87 23.95
N ALA A 415 4.75 -12.02 22.93
CA ALA A 415 5.57 -10.83 23.04
C ALA A 415 4.80 -9.71 23.76
N PRO A 416 5.30 -9.18 24.88
CA PRO A 416 4.63 -8.10 25.59
C PRO A 416 4.70 -6.77 24.79
N MET A 417 5.81 -6.53 24.08
CA MET A 417 6.00 -5.34 23.26
C MET A 417 6.81 -5.68 22.02
N ILE A 418 6.41 -5.17 20.85
CA ILE A 418 7.10 -5.42 19.58
C ILE A 418 7.34 -4.08 18.87
N TRP A 419 8.59 -3.83 18.48
CA TRP A 419 8.89 -2.87 17.43
C TRP A 419 8.58 -3.52 16.08
N SER A 420 7.58 -3.00 15.36
CA SER A 420 7.10 -3.59 14.11
C SER A 420 8.14 -3.55 12.97
N GLY A 421 9.09 -2.62 13.04
CA GLY A 421 10.24 -2.55 12.13
C GLY A 421 9.84 -2.53 10.68
N GLY A 422 10.53 -3.30 9.87
CA GLY A 422 10.23 -3.50 8.46
C GLY A 422 8.97 -4.33 8.17
N MET A 423 8.28 -4.81 9.22
CA MET A 423 6.96 -5.43 9.16
C MET A 423 5.85 -4.44 9.55
N ALA A 424 6.17 -3.15 9.60
CA ALA A 424 5.18 -2.10 9.79
C ALA A 424 4.06 -2.25 8.76
N TRP A 425 2.84 -1.85 9.16
CA TRP A 425 1.71 -2.01 8.26
C TRP A 425 1.80 -1.04 7.09
N ILE A 426 1.78 -1.60 5.88
CA ILE A 426 1.59 -0.89 4.61
C ILE A 426 0.19 -1.27 4.13
N ALA A 427 -0.64 -0.29 3.79
CA ALA A 427 -1.99 -0.58 3.35
C ALA A 427 -2.02 -1.40 2.05
N ASP A 428 -2.83 -2.45 2.01
CA ASP A 428 -3.11 -3.19 0.78
C ASP A 428 -4.04 -2.41 -0.15
N PHE A 429 -4.87 -1.54 0.43
CA PHE A 429 -5.72 -0.59 -0.29
C PHE A 429 -5.95 0.67 0.58
N PRO A 430 -6.22 1.84 -0.04
CA PRO A 430 -6.25 3.13 0.64
C PRO A 430 -7.58 3.39 1.36
N ASP A 431 -7.91 2.54 2.33
CA ASP A 431 -9.08 2.69 3.17
C ASP A 431 -8.72 2.46 4.64
N PRO A 432 -9.25 3.25 5.59
CA PRO A 432 -8.96 3.10 7.01
C PRO A 432 -9.33 1.73 7.58
N ALA A 433 -10.30 1.02 7.00
CA ALA A 433 -10.65 -0.35 7.37
C ALA A 433 -9.46 -1.31 7.28
N ASN A 434 -8.53 -1.08 6.32
CA ASN A 434 -7.31 -1.88 6.16
C ASN A 434 -6.33 -1.74 7.34
N PHE A 435 -6.33 -0.58 8.03
CA PHE A 435 -5.57 -0.35 9.26
C PHE A 435 -6.33 -0.78 10.53
N TYR A 436 -7.57 -1.24 10.41
CA TYR A 436 -8.37 -1.58 11.58
C TYR A 436 -8.57 -3.09 11.76
N TYR A 437 -9.26 -3.75 10.85
CA TYR A 437 -9.76 -5.11 11.09
C TYR A 437 -8.66 -6.15 11.36
N GLY A 438 -7.60 -6.16 10.58
CA GLY A 438 -6.54 -7.15 10.72
C GLY A 438 -5.58 -6.92 11.88
N ILE A 439 -5.39 -5.65 12.29
CA ILE A 439 -4.27 -5.25 13.16
C ILE A 439 -4.67 -4.49 14.42
N LEU A 440 -5.94 -4.05 14.53
CA LEU A 440 -6.48 -3.33 15.70
C LEU A 440 -7.87 -3.84 16.10
N GLY A 441 -8.65 -4.43 15.18
CA GLY A 441 -9.98 -4.97 15.45
C GLY A 441 -9.92 -6.31 16.20
N CYS A 442 -11.04 -6.69 16.82
CA CYS A 442 -11.16 -7.93 17.58
C CYS A 442 -10.93 -9.19 16.72
N ALA A 443 -11.30 -9.17 15.44
CA ALA A 443 -11.12 -10.29 14.52
C ALA A 443 -9.63 -10.64 14.29
N GLY A 444 -8.73 -9.65 14.36
CA GLY A 444 -7.29 -9.84 14.24
C GLY A 444 -6.61 -10.30 15.54
N ALA A 445 -7.29 -10.20 16.69
CA ALA A 445 -6.75 -10.53 18.01
C ALA A 445 -6.84 -12.03 18.35
N VAL A 446 -6.44 -12.86 17.40
CA VAL A 446 -6.49 -14.35 17.46
C VAL A 446 -5.08 -14.94 17.32
N ASP A 447 -4.95 -16.22 17.66
CA ASP A 447 -3.68 -16.93 17.46
C ASP A 447 -3.34 -17.02 15.97
N GLY A 448 -2.11 -16.65 15.63
CA GLY A 448 -1.66 -16.49 14.26
C GLY A 448 -2.09 -15.18 13.58
N GLY A 449 -2.92 -14.35 14.25
CA GLY A 449 -3.38 -13.07 13.73
C GLY A 449 -2.30 -11.97 13.76
N TRP A 450 -2.58 -10.87 13.04
CA TRP A 450 -1.68 -9.72 12.92
C TRP A 450 -1.90 -8.63 13.98
N ASN A 451 -3.00 -8.70 14.76
CA ASN A 451 -3.22 -7.80 15.89
C ASN A 451 -2.35 -8.22 17.10
N TRP A 452 -1.07 -7.92 17.03
CA TRP A 452 -0.08 -8.29 18.04
C TRP A 452 -0.28 -7.56 19.38
N SER A 453 -1.03 -6.46 19.38
CA SER A 453 -1.43 -5.79 20.62
C SER A 453 -2.55 -6.53 21.37
N ARG A 454 -3.21 -7.50 20.73
CA ARG A 454 -4.40 -8.19 21.26
C ARG A 454 -5.51 -7.23 21.68
N TYR A 455 -5.48 -5.99 21.15
CA TYR A 455 -6.50 -4.99 21.40
C TYR A 455 -7.84 -5.43 20.79
N CYS A 456 -8.91 -5.33 21.58
CA CYS A 456 -10.25 -5.66 21.15
C CYS A 456 -11.25 -4.76 21.85
N ASN A 457 -11.81 -3.80 21.13
CA ASN A 457 -12.88 -2.93 21.61
C ASN A 457 -14.14 -3.17 20.78
N LYS A 458 -15.10 -3.92 21.33
CA LYS A 458 -16.33 -4.32 20.62
C LYS A 458 -17.21 -3.13 20.22
N GLU A 459 -17.15 -2.01 20.95
CA GLU A 459 -17.89 -0.80 20.59
C GLU A 459 -17.26 -0.18 19.33
N LEU A 460 -15.94 -0.10 19.26
CA LEU A 460 -15.25 0.39 18.06
C LEU A 460 -15.46 -0.55 16.86
N ASP A 461 -15.47 -1.88 17.07
CA ASP A 461 -15.80 -2.84 16.02
C ASP A 461 -17.22 -2.63 15.47
N ALA A 462 -18.19 -2.37 16.34
CA ALA A 462 -19.55 -2.08 15.91
C ALA A 462 -19.63 -0.75 15.12
N ARG A 463 -18.91 0.29 15.58
CA ARG A 463 -18.81 1.56 14.86
C ARG A 463 -18.10 1.43 13.51
N ALA A 464 -17.06 0.61 13.43
CA ALA A 464 -16.36 0.28 12.19
C ALA A 464 -17.30 -0.41 11.19
N GLY A 465 -18.05 -1.43 11.64
CA GLY A 465 -19.06 -2.10 10.80
C GLY A 465 -20.16 -1.15 10.33
N ASN A 466 -20.62 -0.22 11.17
CA ASN A 466 -21.59 0.80 10.77
C ASN A 466 -21.00 1.78 9.73
N ALA A 467 -19.73 2.15 9.87
CA ALA A 467 -19.05 2.98 8.89
C ALA A 467 -18.92 2.27 7.54
N ASP A 468 -18.55 0.98 7.54
CA ASP A 468 -18.41 0.21 6.29
C ASP A 468 -19.75 -0.14 5.62
N ALA A 469 -20.84 -0.10 6.35
CA ALA A 469 -22.17 -0.21 5.76
C ALA A 469 -22.61 1.04 4.96
N MET A 470 -21.87 2.15 5.05
CA MET A 470 -22.11 3.39 4.31
C MET A 470 -21.45 3.29 2.92
N VAL A 471 -22.19 2.76 1.95
CA VAL A 471 -21.67 2.46 0.60
C VAL A 471 -22.04 3.49 -0.46
N LYS A 472 -22.90 4.47 -0.13
CA LYS A 472 -23.37 5.50 -1.08
C LYS A 472 -22.39 6.67 -1.15
N ASP A 473 -22.30 7.28 -2.32
CA ASP A 473 -21.38 8.41 -2.56
C ASP A 473 -21.64 9.61 -1.64
N ASP A 474 -22.90 9.91 -1.34
CA ASP A 474 -23.29 10.99 -0.44
C ASP A 474 -23.00 10.69 1.04
N GLU A 475 -22.79 9.42 1.42
CA GLU A 475 -22.40 8.98 2.75
C GLU A 475 -20.87 8.99 2.97
N LYS A 476 -20.07 9.04 1.91
CA LYS A 476 -18.61 8.92 1.96
C LYS A 476 -17.95 9.87 2.97
N SER A 477 -18.36 11.14 3.00
CA SER A 477 -17.82 12.12 3.94
C SER A 477 -18.16 11.78 5.40
N VAL A 478 -19.38 11.30 5.65
CA VAL A 478 -19.84 10.88 6.99
C VAL A 478 -19.06 9.64 7.42
N ARG A 479 -18.91 8.64 6.53
CA ARG A 479 -18.13 7.44 6.76
C ARG A 479 -16.69 7.76 7.17
N ILE A 480 -16.01 8.59 6.41
CA ILE A 480 -14.62 8.99 6.71
C ILE A 480 -14.54 9.75 8.04
N GLY A 481 -15.54 10.57 8.36
CA GLY A 481 -15.66 11.21 9.68
C GLY A 481 -15.80 10.22 10.83
N GLN A 482 -16.54 9.12 10.65
CA GLN A 482 -16.65 8.04 11.64
C GLN A 482 -15.32 7.30 11.81
N TRP A 483 -14.64 6.94 10.73
CA TRP A 483 -13.32 6.33 10.80
C TRP A 483 -12.29 7.21 11.52
N LYS A 484 -12.29 8.51 11.24
CA LYS A 484 -11.46 9.47 11.96
C LYS A 484 -11.70 9.42 13.48
N ALA A 485 -12.97 9.40 13.91
CA ALA A 485 -13.33 9.32 15.32
C ALA A 485 -12.93 7.96 15.95
N ILE A 486 -13.05 6.86 15.21
CA ILE A 486 -12.60 5.52 15.65
C ILE A 486 -11.09 5.54 15.94
N PHE A 487 -10.28 6.07 15.02
CA PHE A 487 -8.82 6.12 15.20
C PHE A 487 -8.39 7.13 16.29
N ASP A 488 -9.14 8.20 16.51
CA ASP A 488 -8.93 9.08 17.67
C ASP A 488 -9.17 8.34 19.00
N ASP A 489 -10.14 7.41 19.05
CA ASP A 489 -10.40 6.60 20.26
C ASP A 489 -9.36 5.48 20.41
N VAL A 490 -8.94 4.81 19.31
CA VAL A 490 -7.80 3.88 19.34
C VAL A 490 -6.54 4.55 19.90
N LEU A 491 -6.26 5.78 19.48
CA LEU A 491 -5.12 6.53 20.01
C LEU A 491 -5.23 6.79 21.53
N LYS A 492 -6.42 7.10 22.05
CA LYS A 492 -6.66 7.27 23.49
C LYS A 492 -6.44 5.97 24.27
N ASP A 493 -6.86 4.83 23.71
CA ASP A 493 -6.67 3.50 24.29
C ASP A 493 -5.21 3.03 24.19
N ALA A 494 -4.43 3.65 23.31
CA ALA A 494 -2.99 3.50 23.17
C ALA A 494 -2.48 2.03 23.04
N PRO A 495 -3.10 1.14 22.24
CA PRO A 495 -2.56 -0.21 22.03
C PRO A 495 -1.23 -0.18 21.29
N TRP A 496 -0.98 0.90 20.54
CA TRP A 496 0.26 1.20 19.83
C TRP A 496 0.91 2.48 20.34
N ALA A 497 2.22 2.55 20.17
CA ALA A 497 2.94 3.81 20.05
C ALA A 497 3.36 3.98 18.57
N PRO A 498 2.63 4.78 17.78
CA PRO A 498 3.02 5.11 16.42
C PRO A 498 4.36 5.87 16.44
N ILE A 499 5.32 5.46 15.61
CA ILE A 499 6.68 6.01 15.63
C ILE A 499 6.94 6.91 14.43
N PHE A 500 6.77 6.38 13.21
CA PHE A 500 6.97 7.16 11.99
C PHE A 500 6.09 6.68 10.83
N ASN A 501 5.89 7.56 9.86
CA ASN A 501 5.34 7.24 8.55
C ASN A 501 6.48 7.36 7.53
N GLU A 502 6.85 6.26 6.89
CA GLU A 502 7.95 6.22 5.93
C GLU A 502 7.54 6.90 4.63
N LYS A 503 8.49 7.54 3.97
CA LYS A 503 8.33 8.09 2.63
C LYS A 503 9.04 7.20 1.61
N ARG A 504 8.55 7.23 0.39
CA ARG A 504 9.20 6.60 -0.74
C ARG A 504 10.10 7.60 -1.45
N PHE A 505 11.30 7.13 -1.83
CA PHE A 505 12.27 7.89 -2.61
C PHE A 505 12.73 7.03 -3.77
N THR A 506 12.19 7.30 -4.97
CA THR A 506 12.57 6.57 -6.18
C THR A 506 13.61 7.36 -6.97
N TYR A 507 14.76 6.73 -7.21
CA TYR A 507 15.84 7.32 -8.01
C TYR A 507 15.77 6.78 -9.43
N HIS A 508 15.53 7.68 -10.39
CA HIS A 508 15.35 7.33 -11.80
C HIS A 508 16.30 8.12 -12.71
N SER A 509 16.51 7.62 -13.91
CA SER A 509 17.35 8.26 -14.91
C SER A 509 16.69 9.51 -15.51
N ALA A 510 17.48 10.48 -15.95
CA ALA A 510 17.01 11.67 -16.67
C ALA A 510 16.30 11.30 -18.00
N ARG A 511 16.56 10.10 -18.52
CA ARG A 511 15.98 9.54 -19.75
C ARG A 511 14.50 9.24 -19.62
N LEU A 512 14.04 8.90 -18.41
CA LEU A 512 12.62 8.68 -18.16
C LEU A 512 11.87 9.98 -17.90
N GLY A 513 10.62 10.01 -18.29
CA GLY A 513 9.66 11.09 -18.05
C GLY A 513 8.35 10.55 -17.51
N GLY A 514 7.58 11.44 -16.89
CA GLY A 514 6.31 11.19 -16.24
C GLY A 514 6.08 12.21 -15.13
N ASP A 515 4.87 12.28 -14.61
CA ASP A 515 4.60 13.02 -13.39
C ASP A 515 5.38 12.37 -12.23
N PRO A 516 5.98 13.13 -11.30
CA PRO A 516 6.71 12.55 -10.16
C PRO A 516 5.90 11.53 -9.34
N THR A 517 4.58 11.69 -9.24
CA THR A 517 3.70 10.75 -8.53
C THR A 517 3.66 9.35 -9.16
N LEU A 518 3.97 9.23 -10.45
CA LEU A 518 4.05 7.94 -11.15
C LEU A 518 5.26 7.10 -10.71
N PHE A 519 6.27 7.74 -10.09
CA PHE A 519 7.46 7.09 -9.57
C PHE A 519 7.37 6.81 -8.07
N THR A 520 6.30 7.23 -7.40
CA THR A 520 6.08 7.08 -5.96
C THR A 520 4.63 6.78 -5.66
N ASP A 521 4.07 5.78 -6.32
CA ASP A 521 2.67 5.39 -6.07
C ASP A 521 2.46 5.10 -4.57
N PRO A 522 1.43 5.69 -3.94
CA PRO A 522 1.19 5.53 -2.50
C PRO A 522 0.67 4.14 -2.13
N ILE A 523 0.13 3.39 -3.10
CA ILE A 523 -0.35 2.03 -2.92
C ILE A 523 0.80 1.06 -3.15
N HIS A 524 0.63 -0.21 -3.10
CA HIS A 524 1.70 -1.22 -3.08
C HIS A 524 2.72 -1.20 -4.24
N ILE A 525 2.40 -0.58 -5.36
CA ILE A 525 3.30 -0.51 -6.51
C ILE A 525 4.25 0.70 -6.40
N PRO A 526 5.56 0.53 -6.51
CA PRO A 526 6.49 1.66 -6.42
C PRO A 526 6.40 2.61 -7.61
N VAL A 527 6.12 2.12 -8.82
CA VAL A 527 6.11 2.89 -10.06
C VAL A 527 4.95 2.44 -10.95
N ASN A 528 4.23 3.40 -11.54
CA ASN A 528 3.21 3.17 -12.55
C ASN A 528 3.87 3.05 -13.94
N TYR A 529 4.38 1.87 -14.27
CA TYR A 529 5.16 1.63 -15.51
C TYR A 529 4.39 1.91 -16.79
N ASP A 530 3.08 1.80 -16.79
CA ASP A 530 2.23 2.03 -17.95
C ASP A 530 2.24 3.49 -18.43
N TYR A 531 2.51 4.41 -17.50
CA TYR A 531 2.37 5.86 -17.70
C TYR A 531 3.71 6.61 -17.74
N ILE A 532 4.83 5.95 -17.44
CA ILE A 532 6.16 6.54 -17.65
C ILE A 532 6.62 6.34 -19.08
N PHE A 533 7.50 7.20 -19.59
CA PHE A 533 7.94 7.17 -20.97
C PHE A 533 9.44 7.47 -21.10
N ALA A 534 10.04 7.01 -22.19
CA ALA A 534 11.40 7.36 -22.57
C ALA A 534 11.40 8.68 -23.37
N LYS A 535 12.11 9.71 -22.87
CA LYS A 535 12.22 11.03 -23.53
C LYS A 535 12.96 10.98 -24.87
N ASP A 536 13.80 9.96 -25.06
CA ASP A 536 14.59 9.68 -26.25
C ASP A 536 13.88 8.73 -27.23
N ALA A 537 12.62 8.38 -27.01
CA ALA A 537 11.82 7.58 -27.95
C ALA A 537 11.69 8.31 -29.31
N GLN A 538 12.04 7.60 -30.41
CA GLN A 538 12.05 8.13 -31.78
C GLN A 538 10.71 7.98 -32.49
#